data_48d2c61fb815bf0696e69696462514bf
#
_entry.id   48d2c61fb815bf0696e69696462514bf
#
_cell.length_a   1.000
_cell.length_b   1.000
_cell.length_c   1.000
_cell.angle_alpha   90.00
_cell.angle_beta   90.00
_cell.angle_gamma   90.00
#
_symmetry.space_group_name_H-M   'P 1'
#
loop_
_entity.id
_entity.type
_entity.pdbx_description
1 polymer ?
#
loop_
_entity_poly.entity_id
_entity_poly.type
_entity_poly.pdbx_seq_one_letter_code
_entity_poly.pdbx_strand_id
1 'polypeptide(L)'
;NSNKKHKVIKLDLPFSKDLVIPSFDKIKKELSTPYELKEKHLDYFNKNGFIKIPNVLSIGSLAILRKEILLLLKKKFSVNKRNRFLSMEMMWTENKIIREYVLSSRIAKIAADLLKVKRLRLYHDNILAKESGCGRTPWHCDDDHFPLDTKDVITVWIPAQATPREMGPLSFAMPINVYDMVSKINFNNSDTSYDKKIGKTFKQQKVLIENGPFEIGEISFHHNFSFHTAGKNNTNQLRIALANTFFVDGAKVISNPTMVSGDWKKFIPGVRPGGIAASKLNPICWPINIKN
;
A
#
# COMPACT_ATOMS: atom_id res chain seq x y z
N ASN A 1 -3.27 4.18 -44.06
CA ASN A 1 -4.02 3.01 -43.53
C ASN A 1 -3.09 2.06 -42.79
N SER A 2 -2.83 2.31 -41.51
CA SER A 2 -2.12 1.34 -40.67
C SER A 2 -3.10 0.86 -39.60
N ASN A 3 -3.77 -0.26 -39.88
CA ASN A 3 -4.49 -1.05 -38.90
C ASN A 3 -3.52 -1.56 -37.84
N LYS A 4 -3.31 -0.82 -36.78
CA LYS A 4 -2.72 -1.35 -35.56
C LYS A 4 -3.73 -2.29 -34.92
N LYS A 5 -3.65 -3.58 -35.24
CA LYS A 5 -4.33 -4.67 -34.54
C LYS A 5 -3.99 -4.54 -33.05
N HIS A 6 -4.94 -4.15 -32.24
CA HIS A 6 -4.79 -4.22 -30.80
C HIS A 6 -4.61 -5.70 -30.43
N LYS A 7 -3.41 -6.03 -29.98
CA LYS A 7 -3.08 -7.36 -29.50
C LYS A 7 -3.97 -7.65 -28.30
N VAL A 8 -4.97 -8.52 -28.45
CA VAL A 8 -5.75 -9.03 -27.33
C VAL A 8 -4.80 -9.75 -26.40
N ILE A 9 -4.58 -9.15 -25.25
CA ILE A 9 -3.73 -9.73 -24.21
C ILE A 9 -4.62 -10.68 -23.44
N LYS A 10 -4.27 -11.98 -23.39
CA LYS A 10 -4.89 -12.91 -22.44
C LYS A 10 -4.62 -12.40 -21.03
N LEU A 11 -5.61 -11.77 -20.45
CA LEU A 11 -5.60 -11.38 -19.03
C LEU A 11 -5.82 -12.67 -18.23
N ASP A 12 -4.87 -12.95 -17.32
CA ASP A 12 -5.13 -13.95 -16.28
C ASP A 12 -6.40 -13.55 -15.51
N LEU A 13 -7.34 -14.51 -15.37
CA LEU A 13 -8.48 -14.37 -14.45
C LEU A 13 -8.04 -13.60 -13.20
N PRO A 14 -8.56 -12.45 -12.94
CA PRO A 14 -9.89 -12.17 -12.43
C PRO A 14 -10.64 -11.03 -13.16
N PHE A 15 -10.27 -10.71 -14.37
CA PHE A 15 -10.94 -9.66 -15.14
C PHE A 15 -11.84 -10.28 -16.22
N SER A 16 -12.92 -9.58 -16.57
CA SER A 16 -13.79 -9.97 -17.68
C SER A 16 -12.99 -10.10 -18.98
N LYS A 17 -13.32 -11.13 -19.80
CA LYS A 17 -12.71 -11.33 -21.12
C LYS A 17 -12.95 -10.16 -22.07
N ASP A 18 -14.02 -9.40 -21.83
CA ASP A 18 -14.44 -8.26 -22.64
C ASP A 18 -13.91 -6.92 -22.14
N LEU A 19 -13.00 -6.94 -21.14
CA LEU A 19 -12.44 -5.73 -20.58
C LEU A 19 -11.61 -4.97 -21.64
N VAL A 20 -12.04 -3.76 -21.93
CA VAL A 20 -11.30 -2.84 -22.78
C VAL A 20 -10.12 -2.27 -21.98
N ILE A 21 -8.90 -2.58 -22.43
CA ILE A 21 -7.68 -2.06 -21.82
C ILE A 21 -7.48 -0.61 -22.26
N PRO A 22 -7.41 0.36 -21.34
CA PRO A 22 -7.19 1.75 -21.68
C PRO A 22 -5.79 1.98 -22.26
N SER A 23 -5.63 3.05 -23.05
CA SER A 23 -4.31 3.50 -23.45
C SER A 23 -3.51 4.06 -22.27
N PHE A 24 -2.20 4.09 -22.39
CA PHE A 24 -1.35 4.63 -21.33
C PHE A 24 -1.67 6.10 -21.00
N ASP A 25 -2.01 6.93 -22.00
CA ASP A 25 -2.42 8.32 -21.77
C ASP A 25 -3.74 8.44 -20.99
N LYS A 26 -4.69 7.54 -21.25
CA LYS A 26 -5.93 7.48 -20.44
C LYS A 26 -5.66 7.14 -18.99
N ILE A 27 -4.73 6.22 -18.74
CA ILE A 27 -4.32 5.86 -17.38
C ILE A 27 -3.63 7.05 -16.70
N LYS A 28 -2.69 7.71 -17.36
CA LYS A 28 -2.04 8.91 -16.81
C LYS A 28 -3.05 10.00 -16.47
N LYS A 29 -4.03 10.22 -17.35
CA LYS A 29 -5.11 11.18 -17.09
C LYS A 29 -5.93 10.77 -15.86
N GLU A 30 -6.30 9.50 -15.72
CA GLU A 30 -7.01 9.01 -14.53
C GLU A 30 -6.17 9.24 -13.26
N LEU A 31 -4.91 8.83 -13.27
CA LEU A 31 -4.00 8.91 -12.12
C LEU A 31 -3.64 10.36 -11.73
N SER A 32 -3.84 11.32 -12.59
CA SER A 32 -3.63 12.76 -12.33
C SER A 32 -4.94 13.53 -12.04
N THR A 33 -6.10 12.94 -12.29
CA THR A 33 -7.39 13.59 -12.03
C THR A 33 -7.73 13.48 -10.55
N PRO A 34 -8.01 14.60 -9.84
CA PRO A 34 -8.36 14.57 -8.42
C PRO A 34 -9.55 13.67 -8.12
N TYR A 35 -9.52 13.06 -6.94
CA TYR A 35 -10.64 12.33 -6.34
C TYR A 35 -11.08 13.10 -5.10
N GLU A 36 -12.36 13.46 -5.04
CA GLU A 36 -12.87 14.27 -3.93
C GLU A 36 -13.42 13.36 -2.82
N LEU A 37 -12.84 13.50 -1.62
CA LEU A 37 -13.35 12.85 -0.43
C LEU A 37 -14.57 13.59 0.11
N LYS A 38 -15.50 12.83 0.69
CA LYS A 38 -16.61 13.38 1.48
C LYS A 38 -16.21 13.47 2.94
N GLU A 39 -16.80 14.38 3.70
CA GLU A 39 -16.53 14.55 5.13
C GLU A 39 -16.65 13.24 5.91
N LYS A 40 -17.65 12.42 5.63
CA LYS A 40 -17.81 11.09 6.23
C LYS A 40 -16.59 10.17 6.06
N HIS A 41 -15.81 10.34 4.97
CA HIS A 41 -14.58 9.56 4.76
C HIS A 41 -13.48 10.02 5.71
N LEU A 42 -13.36 11.34 5.92
CA LEU A 42 -12.41 11.93 6.85
C LEU A 42 -12.72 11.51 8.29
N ASP A 43 -13.99 11.59 8.68
CA ASP A 43 -14.46 11.19 10.00
C ASP A 43 -14.21 9.70 10.27
N TYR A 44 -14.51 8.85 9.28
CA TYR A 44 -14.27 7.41 9.40
C TYR A 44 -12.78 7.10 9.58
N PHE A 45 -11.92 7.73 8.75
CA PHE A 45 -10.47 7.56 8.85
C PHE A 45 -9.92 8.06 10.19
N ASN A 46 -10.32 9.25 10.63
CA ASN A 46 -9.89 9.82 11.90
C ASN A 46 -10.26 8.91 13.09
N LYS A 47 -11.45 8.31 13.06
CA LYS A 47 -11.92 7.40 14.12
C LYS A 47 -11.21 6.06 14.09
N ASN A 48 -11.04 5.47 12.91
CA ASN A 48 -10.66 4.07 12.78
C ASN A 48 -9.18 3.88 12.37
N GLY A 49 -8.50 4.92 11.89
CA GLY A 49 -7.12 4.85 11.46
C GLY A 49 -6.92 4.22 10.08
N PHE A 50 -7.99 3.81 9.43
CA PHE A 50 -8.00 3.30 8.07
C PHE A 50 -9.31 3.63 7.37
N ILE A 51 -9.32 3.50 6.06
CA ILE A 51 -10.53 3.56 5.24
C ILE A 51 -10.36 2.72 3.99
N LYS A 52 -11.43 2.09 3.54
CA LYS A 52 -11.55 1.44 2.23
C LYS A 52 -12.40 2.33 1.33
N ILE A 53 -11.88 2.65 0.15
CA ILE A 53 -12.55 3.57 -0.78
C ILE A 53 -12.76 2.84 -2.11
N PRO A 54 -14.02 2.71 -2.58
CA PRO A 54 -14.32 2.07 -3.85
C PRO A 54 -14.04 3.02 -5.03
N ASN A 55 -13.77 2.44 -6.19
CA ASN A 55 -13.68 3.16 -7.47
C ASN A 55 -12.64 4.30 -7.52
N VAL A 56 -11.57 4.19 -6.74
CA VAL A 56 -10.46 5.15 -6.85
C VAL A 56 -9.71 4.94 -8.15
N LEU A 57 -9.54 3.69 -8.57
CA LEU A 57 -8.95 3.30 -9.84
C LEU A 57 -9.97 2.50 -10.66
N SER A 58 -9.99 2.72 -11.98
CA SER A 58 -10.79 1.92 -12.89
C SER A 58 -10.29 0.48 -12.98
N ILE A 59 -11.18 -0.43 -13.34
CA ILE A 59 -10.83 -1.85 -13.56
C ILE A 59 -9.77 -1.96 -14.65
N GLY A 60 -9.83 -1.12 -15.69
CA GLY A 60 -8.82 -1.09 -16.76
C GLY A 60 -7.44 -0.71 -16.26
N SER A 61 -7.35 0.31 -15.40
CA SER A 61 -6.10 0.70 -14.74
C SER A 61 -5.55 -0.42 -13.87
N LEU A 62 -6.39 -1.08 -13.08
CA LEU A 62 -5.96 -2.21 -12.24
C LEU A 62 -5.48 -3.40 -13.08
N ALA A 63 -6.11 -3.68 -14.22
CA ALA A 63 -5.67 -4.74 -15.13
C ALA A 63 -4.26 -4.49 -15.67
N ILE A 64 -3.94 -3.25 -16.01
CA ILE A 64 -2.59 -2.86 -16.45
C ILE A 64 -1.59 -2.97 -15.30
N LEU A 65 -1.94 -2.47 -14.11
CA LEU A 65 -1.10 -2.59 -12.92
C LEU A 65 -0.78 -4.06 -12.64
N ARG A 66 -1.79 -4.93 -12.63
CA ARG A 66 -1.61 -6.37 -12.41
C ARG A 66 -0.70 -7.00 -13.45
N LYS A 67 -0.93 -6.70 -14.73
CA LYS A 67 -0.11 -7.23 -15.82
C LYS A 67 1.36 -6.85 -15.64
N GLU A 68 1.62 -5.58 -15.33
CA GLU A 68 2.98 -5.09 -15.18
C GLU A 68 3.68 -5.72 -13.98
N ILE A 69 2.97 -5.83 -12.84
CA ILE A 69 3.50 -6.52 -11.65
C ILE A 69 3.80 -8.00 -11.95
N LEU A 70 2.93 -8.69 -12.67
CA LEU A 70 3.18 -10.09 -13.07
C LEU A 70 4.44 -10.23 -13.92
N LEU A 71 4.69 -9.31 -14.85
CA LEU A 71 5.91 -9.30 -15.65
C LEU A 71 7.16 -9.11 -14.78
N LEU A 72 7.12 -8.18 -13.84
CA LEU A 72 8.22 -7.93 -12.89
C LEU A 72 8.46 -9.14 -11.97
N LEU A 73 7.40 -9.75 -11.45
CA LEU A 73 7.52 -10.97 -10.63
C LEU A 73 8.14 -12.14 -11.40
N LYS A 74 7.70 -12.35 -12.66
CA LYS A 74 8.28 -13.37 -13.53
C LYS A 74 9.75 -13.13 -13.84
N LYS A 75 10.15 -11.87 -13.99
CA LYS A 75 11.56 -11.51 -14.24
C LYS A 75 12.44 -11.75 -13.02
N LYS A 76 11.95 -11.44 -11.81
CA LYS A 76 12.73 -11.47 -10.57
C LYS A 76 12.69 -12.82 -9.84
N PHE A 77 11.58 -13.52 -9.94
CA PHE A 77 11.35 -14.77 -9.23
C PHE A 77 11.00 -15.90 -10.20
N SER A 78 11.47 -17.10 -9.91
CA SER A 78 10.95 -18.29 -10.62
C SER A 78 9.48 -18.46 -10.31
N VAL A 79 8.64 -18.56 -11.34
CA VAL A 79 7.18 -18.76 -11.19
C VAL A 79 6.84 -20.22 -10.87
N ASN A 80 5.65 -20.45 -10.32
CA ASN A 80 5.05 -21.74 -9.95
C ASN A 80 5.61 -22.42 -8.69
N LYS A 81 6.18 -21.67 -7.77
CA LYS A 81 6.36 -22.14 -6.39
C LYS A 81 5.10 -21.81 -5.58
N ARG A 82 4.96 -22.43 -4.41
CA ARG A 82 3.84 -22.22 -3.48
C ARG A 82 4.34 -21.70 -2.16
N ASN A 83 3.43 -21.14 -1.37
CA ASN A 83 3.62 -20.74 0.01
C ASN A 83 4.57 -19.54 0.22
N ARG A 84 5.04 -18.85 -0.84
CA ARG A 84 5.94 -17.73 -0.68
C ARG A 84 5.21 -16.40 -0.55
N PHE A 85 5.79 -15.53 0.25
CA PHE A 85 5.54 -14.10 0.23
C PHE A 85 6.63 -13.42 -0.60
N LEU A 86 6.25 -12.79 -1.70
CA LEU A 86 7.17 -12.10 -2.61
C LEU A 86 7.03 -10.59 -2.43
N SER A 87 8.16 -9.90 -2.33
CA SER A 87 8.21 -8.46 -2.12
C SER A 87 9.24 -7.82 -3.06
N MET A 88 8.87 -6.69 -3.66
CA MET A 88 9.76 -5.86 -4.48
C MET A 88 9.54 -4.39 -4.12
N GLU A 89 10.58 -3.75 -3.64
CA GLU A 89 10.58 -2.34 -3.24
C GLU A 89 11.21 -1.45 -4.32
N MET A 90 10.87 -0.18 -4.33
CA MET A 90 11.46 0.87 -5.18
C MET A 90 11.29 0.64 -6.68
N MET A 91 10.26 -0.12 -7.08
CA MET A 91 10.01 -0.41 -8.50
C MET A 91 9.63 0.84 -9.32
N TRP A 92 9.20 1.90 -8.67
CA TRP A 92 8.94 3.19 -9.32
C TRP A 92 10.18 3.80 -9.98
N THR A 93 11.38 3.45 -9.50
CA THR A 93 12.65 3.92 -10.08
C THR A 93 13.06 3.14 -11.32
N GLU A 94 12.56 1.92 -11.47
CA GLU A 94 12.97 0.97 -12.52
C GLU A 94 11.92 0.76 -13.60
N ASN A 95 10.64 1.00 -13.28
CA ASN A 95 9.52 0.71 -14.17
C ASN A 95 8.62 1.93 -14.38
N LYS A 96 8.47 2.36 -15.65
CA LYS A 96 7.71 3.56 -16.01
C LYS A 96 6.21 3.45 -15.70
N ILE A 97 5.63 2.27 -15.82
CA ILE A 97 4.21 2.05 -15.57
C ILE A 97 3.95 2.09 -14.05
N ILE A 98 4.72 1.34 -13.27
CA ILE A 98 4.63 1.37 -11.81
C ILE A 98 4.83 2.79 -11.28
N ARG A 99 5.75 3.54 -11.87
CA ARG A 99 6.00 4.94 -11.50
C ARG A 99 4.74 5.82 -11.56
N GLU A 100 3.91 5.67 -12.59
CA GLU A 100 2.67 6.46 -12.72
C GLU A 100 1.70 6.20 -11.56
N TYR A 101 1.58 4.96 -11.10
CA TYR A 101 0.73 4.62 -9.94
C TYR A 101 1.33 5.12 -8.63
N VAL A 102 2.62 4.97 -8.46
CA VAL A 102 3.32 5.35 -7.22
C VAL A 102 3.33 6.87 -7.03
N LEU A 103 3.55 7.62 -8.11
CA LEU A 103 3.58 9.09 -8.09
C LEU A 103 2.22 9.73 -8.45
N SER A 104 1.14 8.96 -8.44
CA SER A 104 -0.21 9.44 -8.75
C SER A 104 -0.63 10.58 -7.82
N SER A 105 -0.88 11.77 -8.38
CA SER A 105 -1.42 12.91 -7.63
C SER A 105 -2.83 12.67 -7.13
N ARG A 106 -3.63 11.85 -7.84
CA ARG A 106 -4.95 11.40 -7.40
C ARG A 106 -4.86 10.66 -6.07
N ILE A 107 -3.95 9.69 -5.96
CA ILE A 107 -3.74 8.88 -4.76
C ILE A 107 -3.11 9.73 -3.65
N ALA A 108 -2.09 10.51 -3.97
CA ALA A 108 -1.41 11.36 -3.01
C ALA A 108 -2.31 12.47 -2.44
N LYS A 109 -3.23 13.03 -3.24
CA LYS A 109 -4.24 13.98 -2.74
C LYS A 109 -5.16 13.33 -1.71
N ILE A 110 -5.68 12.14 -1.99
CA ILE A 110 -6.50 11.40 -1.02
C ILE A 110 -5.73 11.22 0.30
N ALA A 111 -4.49 10.78 0.21
CA ALA A 111 -3.64 10.58 1.39
C ALA A 111 -3.40 11.88 2.17
N ALA A 112 -3.14 13.00 1.48
CA ALA A 112 -2.95 14.31 2.09
C ALA A 112 -4.22 14.81 2.79
N ASP A 113 -5.38 14.64 2.17
CA ASP A 113 -6.67 15.03 2.73
C ASP A 113 -6.99 14.21 3.99
N LEU A 114 -6.74 12.88 3.96
CA LEU A 114 -6.95 11.99 5.12
C LEU A 114 -6.05 12.37 6.31
N LEU A 115 -4.80 12.71 6.06
CA LEU A 115 -3.87 13.18 7.09
C LEU A 115 -4.07 14.66 7.47
N LYS A 116 -4.88 15.42 6.73
CA LYS A 116 -5.07 16.87 6.89
C LYS A 116 -3.76 17.64 6.77
N VAL A 117 -2.88 17.25 5.87
CA VAL A 117 -1.59 17.90 5.60
C VAL A 117 -1.57 18.57 4.24
N LYS A 118 -0.76 19.64 4.12
CA LYS A 118 -0.70 20.42 2.86
C LYS A 118 0.20 19.77 1.80
N ARG A 119 1.24 19.06 2.23
CA ARG A 119 2.26 18.50 1.31
C ARG A 119 2.68 17.12 1.76
N LEU A 120 2.76 16.20 0.80
CA LEU A 120 3.20 14.83 1.02
C LEU A 120 4.39 14.46 0.15
N ARG A 121 5.28 13.66 0.72
CA ARG A 121 6.38 12.98 0.04
C ARG A 121 6.16 11.48 0.00
N LEU A 122 6.69 10.86 -1.05
CA LEU A 122 6.83 9.41 -1.11
C LEU A 122 7.94 8.95 -0.15
N TYR A 123 7.66 7.93 0.65
CA TYR A 123 8.68 7.16 1.35
C TYR A 123 9.22 6.04 0.46
N HIS A 124 8.36 5.12 0.06
CA HIS A 124 8.66 4.05 -0.89
C HIS A 124 7.38 3.42 -1.48
N ASP A 125 7.57 2.61 -2.50
CA ASP A 125 6.59 1.63 -2.95
C ASP A 125 7.03 0.22 -2.58
N ASN A 126 6.07 -0.68 -2.45
CA ASN A 126 6.32 -2.10 -2.24
C ASN A 126 5.27 -2.94 -2.97
N ILE A 127 5.70 -3.78 -3.90
CA ILE A 127 4.86 -4.79 -4.51
C ILE A 127 4.84 -6.01 -3.58
N LEU A 128 3.64 -6.41 -3.16
CA LEU A 128 3.40 -7.47 -2.19
C LEU A 128 2.58 -8.59 -2.84
N ALA A 129 3.16 -9.76 -2.99
CA ALA A 129 2.48 -10.88 -3.60
C ALA A 129 2.47 -12.10 -2.68
N LYS A 130 1.27 -12.66 -2.44
CA LYS A 130 1.10 -13.93 -1.74
C LYS A 130 0.77 -15.03 -2.73
N GLU A 131 1.65 -16.00 -2.84
CA GLU A 131 1.36 -17.22 -3.60
C GLU A 131 0.27 -18.06 -2.93
N SER A 132 -0.31 -18.98 -3.69
CA SER A 132 -1.21 -20.01 -3.15
C SER A 132 -0.57 -20.70 -1.93
N GLY A 133 -1.30 -20.77 -0.82
CA GLY A 133 -0.82 -21.35 0.44
C GLY A 133 0.06 -20.45 1.30
N CYS A 134 0.44 -19.27 0.83
CA CYS A 134 1.22 -18.32 1.62
C CYS A 134 0.52 -17.99 2.94
N GLY A 135 1.25 -18.08 4.05
CA GLY A 135 0.77 -17.85 5.39
C GLY A 135 0.29 -16.41 5.64
N ARG A 136 -0.24 -16.20 6.84
CA ARG A 136 -0.70 -14.87 7.25
C ARG A 136 0.47 -13.91 7.47
N THR A 137 0.21 -12.63 7.31
CA THR A 137 1.08 -11.55 7.76
C THR A 137 0.74 -11.26 9.23
N PRO A 138 1.71 -11.23 10.15
CA PRO A 138 1.49 -10.94 11.55
C PRO A 138 0.80 -9.59 11.80
N TRP A 139 0.15 -9.43 12.95
CA TRP A 139 -0.30 -8.14 13.44
C TRP A 139 0.87 -7.18 13.60
N HIS A 140 0.75 -5.98 13.08
CA HIS A 140 1.74 -4.90 13.21
C HIS A 140 1.07 -3.54 12.96
N CYS A 141 1.75 -2.47 13.33
CA CYS A 141 1.52 -1.14 12.81
C CYS A 141 2.77 -0.69 12.07
N ASP A 142 2.63 0.32 11.23
CA ASP A 142 3.74 0.76 10.38
C ASP A 142 4.74 1.65 11.11
N ASP A 143 4.38 2.21 12.26
CA ASP A 143 5.22 3.10 13.05
C ASP A 143 6.60 2.51 13.39
N ASP A 144 6.63 1.20 13.66
CA ASP A 144 7.87 0.48 13.93
C ASP A 144 8.83 0.39 12.74
N HIS A 145 8.35 0.68 11.52
CA HIS A 145 9.11 0.47 10.29
C HIS A 145 9.67 1.76 9.67
N PHE A 146 9.14 2.93 10.04
CA PHE A 146 9.54 4.21 9.44
C PHE A 146 10.29 5.10 10.44
N PRO A 147 11.56 5.46 10.18
CA PRO A 147 12.39 6.22 11.10
C PRO A 147 12.12 7.73 10.98
N LEU A 148 10.87 8.14 11.05
CA LEU A 148 10.42 9.52 10.90
C LEU A 148 9.88 10.07 12.20
N ASP A 149 10.21 11.34 12.53
CA ASP A 149 9.77 12.04 13.73
C ASP A 149 8.35 12.63 13.60
N THR A 150 7.50 11.95 12.89
CA THR A 150 6.12 12.37 12.64
C THR A 150 5.15 11.21 12.73
N LYS A 151 3.94 11.49 13.21
CA LYS A 151 2.81 10.55 13.12
C LYS A 151 2.11 10.58 11.75
N ASP A 152 2.35 11.62 10.96
CA ASP A 152 1.65 11.86 9.69
C ASP A 152 2.30 11.04 8.57
N VAL A 153 2.16 9.73 8.68
CA VAL A 153 2.56 8.72 7.72
C VAL A 153 1.34 7.88 7.38
N ILE A 154 1.15 7.59 6.11
CA ILE A 154 0.00 6.84 5.59
C ILE A 154 0.44 5.89 4.49
N THR A 155 -0.08 4.67 4.53
CA THR A 155 0.13 3.68 3.49
C THR A 155 -1.17 3.45 2.71
N VAL A 156 -1.09 3.52 1.39
CA VAL A 156 -2.16 3.05 0.51
C VAL A 156 -1.87 1.61 0.09
N TRP A 157 -2.89 0.77 0.11
CA TRP A 157 -2.81 -0.61 -0.34
C TRP A 157 -3.79 -0.83 -1.50
N ILE A 158 -3.24 -1.15 -2.67
CA ILE A 158 -3.95 -1.24 -3.94
C ILE A 158 -3.95 -2.70 -4.38
N PRO A 159 -5.00 -3.49 -4.06
CA PRO A 159 -5.12 -4.85 -4.58
C PRO A 159 -5.37 -4.82 -6.09
N ALA A 160 -4.59 -5.59 -6.83
CA ALA A 160 -4.69 -5.65 -8.29
C ALA A 160 -5.69 -6.72 -8.77
N GLN A 161 -6.62 -7.11 -7.94
CA GLN A 161 -7.75 -8.04 -8.19
C GLN A 161 -8.80 -7.87 -7.10
N ALA A 162 -10.00 -8.41 -7.30
CA ALA A 162 -10.88 -8.67 -6.17
C ALA A 162 -10.17 -9.59 -5.17
N THR A 163 -10.29 -9.29 -3.89
CA THR A 163 -9.57 -10.05 -2.84
C THR A 163 -10.59 -10.56 -1.81
N PRO A 164 -11.18 -11.73 -2.07
CA PRO A 164 -12.08 -12.35 -1.12
C PRO A 164 -11.34 -12.75 0.17
N ARG A 165 -12.07 -13.04 1.24
CA ARG A 165 -11.47 -13.37 2.55
C ARG A 165 -10.49 -14.52 2.49
N GLU A 166 -10.76 -15.53 1.65
CA GLU A 166 -9.91 -16.70 1.44
C GLU A 166 -8.56 -16.37 0.78
N MET A 167 -8.48 -15.21 0.11
CA MET A 167 -7.25 -14.76 -0.57
C MET A 167 -6.31 -13.99 0.36
N GLY A 168 -6.72 -13.73 1.60
CA GLY A 168 -5.93 -13.04 2.61
C GLY A 168 -5.81 -11.53 2.36
N PRO A 169 -6.93 -10.78 2.36
CA PRO A 169 -6.92 -9.34 2.32
C PRO A 169 -6.29 -8.74 3.59
N LEU A 170 -6.02 -7.44 3.58
CA LEU A 170 -5.72 -6.72 4.79
C LEU A 170 -6.93 -6.75 5.73
N SER A 171 -6.62 -6.81 7.02
CA SER A 171 -7.60 -6.70 8.11
C SER A 171 -7.10 -5.66 9.10
N PHE A 172 -8.02 -4.84 9.60
CA PHE A 172 -7.71 -3.69 10.44
C PHE A 172 -8.40 -3.80 11.78
N ALA A 173 -7.65 -3.57 12.88
CA ALA A 173 -8.20 -3.41 14.20
C ALA A 173 -8.71 -1.98 14.39
N MET A 174 -9.90 -1.82 14.95
CA MET A 174 -10.52 -0.50 15.13
C MET A 174 -11.24 -0.37 16.48
N PRO A 175 -11.36 0.87 16.99
CA PRO A 175 -10.90 2.14 16.41
C PRO A 175 -9.38 2.33 16.52
N ILE A 176 -8.82 3.44 16.00
CA ILE A 176 -7.36 3.68 15.95
C ILE A 176 -6.69 3.62 17.33
N ASN A 177 -7.39 4.00 18.39
CA ASN A 177 -6.86 4.00 19.76
C ASN A 177 -6.60 2.60 20.33
N VAL A 178 -6.92 1.51 19.61
CA VAL A 178 -6.42 0.17 19.96
C VAL A 178 -4.88 0.12 19.97
N TYR A 179 -4.24 1.06 19.27
CA TYR A 179 -2.80 1.27 19.35
C TYR A 179 -2.32 1.42 20.79
N ASP A 180 -3.02 2.21 21.63
CA ASP A 180 -2.64 2.45 23.02
C ASP A 180 -2.67 1.18 23.88
N MET A 181 -3.50 0.20 23.52
CA MET A 181 -3.61 -1.10 24.24
C MET A 181 -2.35 -1.95 24.05
N VAL A 182 -1.68 -1.84 22.90
CA VAL A 182 -0.66 -2.80 22.47
C VAL A 182 0.70 -2.15 22.13
N SER A 183 0.78 -0.83 22.01
CA SER A 183 2.00 -0.10 21.69
C SER A 183 3.16 -0.31 22.68
N LYS A 184 2.85 -0.70 23.91
CA LYS A 184 3.85 -1.03 24.95
C LYS A 184 4.40 -2.45 24.82
N ILE A 185 3.82 -3.29 23.97
CA ILE A 185 4.35 -4.63 23.69
C ILE A 185 5.51 -4.47 22.73
N ASN A 186 6.69 -4.90 23.14
CA ASN A 186 7.89 -4.80 22.30
C ASN A 186 7.68 -5.56 20.98
N PHE A 187 7.87 -4.84 19.88
CA PHE A 187 7.80 -5.42 18.55
C PHE A 187 8.85 -6.53 18.40
N ASN A 188 8.44 -7.67 17.85
CA ASN A 188 9.31 -8.79 17.55
C ASN A 188 8.79 -9.51 16.29
N ASN A 189 9.64 -9.60 15.29
CA ASN A 189 9.39 -10.33 14.04
C ASN A 189 10.23 -11.60 13.89
N SER A 190 11.05 -11.94 14.89
CA SER A 190 11.88 -13.15 14.87
C SER A 190 11.09 -14.44 15.07
N ASP A 191 9.93 -14.36 15.71
CA ASP A 191 9.01 -15.47 15.95
C ASP A 191 7.55 -15.00 15.97
N THR A 192 6.63 -15.89 16.32
CA THR A 192 5.18 -15.60 16.37
C THR A 192 4.69 -15.07 17.73
N SER A 193 5.59 -14.78 18.68
CA SER A 193 5.18 -14.39 20.03
C SER A 193 4.48 -13.05 20.10
N TYR A 194 5.00 -12.07 19.38
CA TYR A 194 4.40 -10.74 19.27
C TYR A 194 2.99 -10.81 18.66
N ASP A 195 2.86 -11.44 17.50
CA ASP A 195 1.58 -11.63 16.82
C ASP A 195 0.51 -12.31 17.72
N LYS A 196 0.92 -13.36 18.44
CA LYS A 196 0.04 -14.08 19.38
C LYS A 196 -0.39 -13.18 20.53
N LYS A 197 0.51 -12.36 21.09
CA LYS A 197 0.17 -11.42 22.19
C LYS A 197 -0.84 -10.39 21.71
N ILE A 198 -0.60 -9.76 20.56
CA ILE A 198 -1.53 -8.79 19.98
C ILE A 198 -2.90 -9.42 19.73
N GLY A 199 -2.95 -10.56 19.03
CA GLY A 199 -4.20 -11.24 18.73
C GLY A 199 -4.97 -11.68 19.98
N LYS A 200 -4.27 -12.13 21.04
CA LYS A 200 -4.87 -12.47 22.34
C LYS A 200 -5.48 -11.25 23.01
N THR A 201 -4.73 -10.12 23.04
CA THR A 201 -5.21 -8.86 23.62
C THR A 201 -6.46 -8.37 22.90
N PHE A 202 -6.45 -8.34 21.56
CA PHE A 202 -7.61 -7.92 20.79
C PHE A 202 -8.83 -8.79 21.03
N LYS A 203 -8.64 -10.11 21.11
CA LYS A 203 -9.73 -11.03 21.43
C LYS A 203 -10.30 -10.80 22.84
N GLN A 204 -9.45 -10.64 23.85
CA GLN A 204 -9.84 -10.40 25.24
C GLN A 204 -10.58 -9.07 25.40
N GLN A 205 -10.13 -8.03 24.70
CA GLN A 205 -10.74 -6.70 24.73
C GLN A 205 -11.91 -6.55 23.75
N LYS A 206 -12.29 -7.62 23.03
CA LYS A 206 -13.38 -7.62 22.03
C LYS A 206 -13.20 -6.51 20.98
N VAL A 207 -11.96 -6.29 20.54
CA VAL A 207 -11.64 -5.31 19.51
C VAL A 207 -12.34 -5.69 18.20
N LEU A 208 -12.95 -4.71 17.55
CA LEU A 208 -13.58 -4.91 16.25
C LEU A 208 -12.50 -5.03 15.18
N ILE A 209 -12.67 -6.02 14.29
CA ILE A 209 -11.75 -6.27 13.17
C ILE A 209 -12.52 -6.18 11.86
N GLU A 210 -12.12 -5.25 11.02
CA GLU A 210 -12.53 -5.25 9.60
C GLU A 210 -11.63 -6.23 8.85
N ASN A 211 -12.17 -7.25 8.23
CA ASN A 211 -11.41 -8.37 7.64
C ASN A 211 -11.75 -8.66 6.16
N GLY A 212 -12.08 -7.63 5.42
CA GLY A 212 -12.46 -7.75 4.00
C GLY A 212 -13.88 -8.31 3.80
N PRO A 213 -14.24 -8.70 2.57
CA PRO A 213 -13.40 -8.71 1.37
C PRO A 213 -13.02 -7.34 0.84
N PHE A 214 -12.16 -7.29 -0.19
CA PHE A 214 -11.99 -6.13 -1.05
C PHE A 214 -12.62 -6.42 -2.40
N GLU A 215 -13.56 -5.58 -2.78
CA GLU A 215 -14.11 -5.60 -4.13
C GLU A 215 -13.07 -5.09 -5.13
N ILE A 216 -13.25 -5.44 -6.41
CA ILE A 216 -12.34 -4.93 -7.44
C ILE A 216 -12.46 -3.41 -7.55
N GLY A 217 -11.35 -2.70 -7.55
CA GLY A 217 -11.32 -1.23 -7.56
C GLY A 217 -11.39 -0.59 -6.18
N GLU A 218 -11.64 -1.35 -5.13
CA GLU A 218 -11.57 -0.88 -3.76
C GLU A 218 -10.11 -0.89 -3.28
N ILE A 219 -9.65 0.25 -2.76
CA ILE A 219 -8.32 0.41 -2.19
C ILE A 219 -8.43 0.86 -0.73
N SER A 220 -7.42 0.60 0.07
CA SER A 220 -7.40 1.08 1.45
C SER A 220 -6.26 2.05 1.69
N PHE A 221 -6.50 2.95 2.65
CA PHE A 221 -5.51 3.83 3.24
C PHE A 221 -5.47 3.56 4.73
N HIS A 222 -4.28 3.42 5.30
CA HIS A 222 -4.14 3.24 6.74
C HIS A 222 -3.04 4.12 7.33
N HIS A 223 -3.36 4.65 8.49
CA HIS A 223 -2.47 5.49 9.27
C HIS A 223 -1.32 4.67 9.87
N ASN A 224 -0.21 5.32 10.12
CA ASN A 224 0.99 4.73 10.71
C ASN A 224 0.72 3.91 11.99
N PHE A 225 -0.25 4.34 12.81
CA PHE A 225 -0.64 3.68 14.06
C PHE A 225 -1.76 2.65 13.90
N SER A 226 -2.28 2.45 12.70
CA SER A 226 -3.33 1.45 12.48
C SER A 226 -2.77 0.04 12.57
N PHE A 227 -3.20 -0.74 13.55
CA PHE A 227 -2.87 -2.16 13.63
C PHE A 227 -3.59 -2.95 12.55
N HIS A 228 -2.81 -3.68 11.78
CA HIS A 228 -3.34 -4.48 10.68
C HIS A 228 -2.60 -5.80 10.52
N THR A 229 -3.20 -6.70 9.80
CA THR A 229 -2.72 -8.03 9.46
C THR A 229 -3.23 -8.42 8.08
N ALA A 230 -2.79 -9.53 7.55
CA ALA A 230 -3.37 -10.11 6.34
C ALA A 230 -3.49 -11.63 6.49
N GLY A 231 -4.63 -12.17 6.09
CA GLY A 231 -4.90 -13.59 6.17
C GLY A 231 -3.98 -14.44 5.29
N LYS A 232 -4.07 -15.76 5.47
CA LYS A 232 -3.46 -16.74 4.58
C LYS A 232 -4.14 -16.67 3.21
N ASN A 233 -3.38 -16.88 2.14
CA ASN A 233 -3.96 -17.09 0.82
C ASN A 233 -4.31 -18.58 0.63
N ASN A 234 -5.58 -18.91 0.83
CA ASN A 234 -6.10 -20.27 0.67
C ASN A 234 -6.62 -20.54 -0.75
N THR A 235 -6.49 -19.58 -1.67
CA THR A 235 -6.89 -19.75 -3.07
C THR A 235 -5.75 -20.35 -3.88
N ASN A 236 -6.07 -20.79 -5.10
CA ASN A 236 -5.09 -21.24 -6.07
C ASN A 236 -4.52 -20.08 -6.94
N GLN A 237 -4.86 -18.84 -6.61
CA GLN A 237 -4.46 -17.65 -7.35
C GLN A 237 -3.42 -16.86 -6.59
N LEU A 238 -2.60 -16.09 -7.33
CA LEU A 238 -1.65 -15.15 -6.79
C LEU A 238 -2.38 -13.87 -6.35
N ARG A 239 -2.31 -13.51 -5.05
CA ARG A 239 -2.79 -12.22 -4.56
C ARG A 239 -1.69 -11.16 -4.74
N ILE A 240 -1.97 -10.13 -5.51
CA ILE A 240 -1.04 -9.03 -5.79
C ILE A 240 -1.60 -7.73 -5.22
N ALA A 241 -0.74 -6.95 -4.59
CA ALA A 241 -1.02 -5.58 -4.20
C ALA A 241 0.20 -4.69 -4.42
N LEU A 242 -0.04 -3.42 -4.73
CA LEU A 242 0.94 -2.35 -4.67
C LEU A 242 0.65 -1.53 -3.42
N ALA A 243 1.65 -1.36 -2.56
CA ALA A 243 1.59 -0.49 -1.39
C ALA A 243 2.52 0.70 -1.58
N ASN A 244 2.00 1.92 -1.38
CA ASN A 244 2.79 3.15 -1.40
C ASN A 244 2.68 3.81 -0.02
N THR A 245 3.81 4.15 0.56
CA THR A 245 3.85 4.88 1.83
C THR A 245 4.23 6.33 1.60
N PHE A 246 3.44 7.24 2.15
CA PHE A 246 3.64 8.68 2.09
C PHE A 246 3.80 9.25 3.49
N PHE A 247 4.49 10.38 3.58
CA PHE A 247 4.66 11.12 4.82
C PHE A 247 4.62 12.64 4.59
N VAL A 248 4.36 13.39 5.65
CA VAL A 248 4.29 14.87 5.58
C VAL A 248 5.64 15.48 5.21
N ASP A 249 5.63 16.44 4.29
CA ASP A 249 6.84 17.20 3.95
C ASP A 249 7.35 17.99 5.18
N GLY A 250 8.66 17.97 5.39
CA GLY A 250 9.32 18.60 6.54
C GLY A 250 9.62 17.65 7.70
N ALA A 251 9.11 16.42 7.69
CA ALA A 251 9.48 15.40 8.67
C ALA A 251 10.99 15.13 8.64
N LYS A 252 11.55 14.80 9.80
CA LYS A 252 12.96 14.46 9.94
C LYS A 252 13.16 12.98 10.19
N VAL A 253 14.33 12.51 9.84
CA VAL A 253 14.76 11.18 10.29
C VAL A 253 15.01 11.24 11.79
N ILE A 254 14.52 10.27 12.56
CA ILE A 254 14.74 10.21 14.01
C ILE A 254 16.24 10.17 14.34
N SER A 255 16.61 10.67 15.53
CA SER A 255 18.01 10.78 15.92
C SER A 255 18.75 9.43 16.03
N ASN A 256 18.04 8.39 16.46
CA ASN A 256 18.57 7.05 16.65
C ASN A 256 17.67 6.00 15.97
N PRO A 257 17.77 5.82 14.63
CA PRO A 257 17.00 4.80 13.94
C PRO A 257 17.33 3.40 14.49
N THR A 258 16.29 2.65 14.86
CA THR A 258 16.42 1.31 15.43
C THR A 258 16.68 0.25 14.35
N MET A 259 17.02 -0.98 14.76
CA MET A 259 17.12 -2.15 13.86
C MET A 259 15.79 -2.47 13.16
N VAL A 260 14.62 -2.12 13.76
CA VAL A 260 13.31 -2.29 13.14
C VAL A 260 13.18 -1.37 11.92
N SER A 261 13.73 -0.16 12.00
CA SER A 261 13.79 0.77 10.86
C SER A 261 14.73 0.28 9.74
N GLY A 262 15.61 -0.69 10.02
CA GLY A 262 16.45 -1.42 9.07
C GLY A 262 17.19 -0.54 8.07
N ASP A 263 17.16 -0.93 6.81
CA ASP A 263 17.84 -0.28 5.69
C ASP A 263 17.23 1.06 5.25
N TRP A 264 16.71 1.86 6.16
CA TRP A 264 16.07 3.14 5.87
C TRP A 264 16.90 4.02 4.92
N LYS A 265 18.24 3.92 4.97
CA LYS A 265 19.16 4.69 4.11
C LYS A 265 18.95 4.45 2.61
N LYS A 266 18.44 3.29 2.22
CA LYS A 266 18.11 3.03 0.82
C LYS A 266 16.87 3.81 0.34
N PHE A 267 15.98 4.20 1.26
CA PHE A 267 14.78 4.97 0.96
C PHE A 267 14.98 6.48 1.12
N ILE A 268 15.91 6.90 1.99
CA ILE A 268 16.25 8.30 2.25
C ILE A 268 17.78 8.50 2.13
N PRO A 269 18.35 8.26 0.94
CA PRO A 269 19.81 8.31 0.77
C PRO A 269 20.36 9.72 1.00
N GLY A 270 21.53 9.78 1.65
CA GLY A 270 22.24 11.03 1.87
C GLY A 270 21.72 11.90 3.02
N VAL A 271 20.64 11.50 3.70
CA VAL A 271 20.11 12.20 4.86
C VAL A 271 20.68 11.59 6.14
N ARG A 272 21.14 12.45 7.05
CA ARG A 272 21.63 12.04 8.39
C ARG A 272 20.47 11.95 9.38
N PRO A 273 20.58 11.14 10.45
CA PRO A 273 19.65 11.23 11.58
C PRO A 273 19.48 12.67 12.06
N GLY A 274 18.24 13.09 12.31
CA GLY A 274 17.88 14.49 12.63
C GLY A 274 17.73 15.42 11.43
N GLY A 275 18.12 14.99 10.24
CA GLY A 275 17.96 15.75 8.99
C GLY A 275 16.56 15.62 8.39
N ILE A 276 16.16 16.59 7.55
CA ILE A 276 14.88 16.57 6.85
C ILE A 276 14.86 15.41 5.86
N ALA A 277 13.82 14.57 5.93
CA ALA A 277 13.62 13.43 5.06
C ALA A 277 13.17 13.85 3.64
N ALA A 278 14.09 14.39 2.86
CA ALA A 278 13.82 14.97 1.54
C ALA A 278 14.94 14.64 0.53
N SER A 279 15.21 13.36 0.35
CA SER A 279 16.17 12.88 -0.64
C SER A 279 15.57 12.88 -2.05
N LYS A 280 16.41 12.60 -3.06
CA LYS A 280 15.97 12.41 -4.46
C LYS A 280 14.96 11.27 -4.62
N LEU A 281 14.89 10.34 -3.67
CA LEU A 281 13.94 9.23 -3.67
C LEU A 281 12.65 9.55 -2.90
N ASN A 282 12.51 10.76 -2.36
CA ASN A 282 11.32 11.22 -1.65
C ASN A 282 10.69 12.43 -2.34
N PRO A 283 10.24 12.29 -3.60
CA PRO A 283 9.62 13.40 -4.31
C PRO A 283 8.32 13.85 -3.63
N ILE A 284 7.98 15.13 -3.81
CA ILE A 284 6.66 15.64 -3.43
C ILE A 284 5.64 15.05 -4.40
N CYS A 285 4.65 14.35 -3.86
CA CYS A 285 3.56 13.74 -4.62
C CYS A 285 2.26 14.57 -4.57
N TRP A 286 2.15 15.46 -3.57
CA TRP A 286 1.05 16.42 -3.45
C TRP A 286 1.48 17.68 -2.69
N PRO A 287 1.07 18.90 -3.12
CA PRO A 287 0.54 19.18 -4.46
C PRO A 287 1.64 19.04 -5.51
N ILE A 288 1.26 18.71 -6.72
CA ILE A 288 2.19 18.78 -7.84
C ILE A 288 2.31 20.25 -8.24
N ASN A 289 3.53 20.78 -8.22
CA ASN A 289 3.81 22.07 -8.86
C ASN A 289 3.66 21.90 -10.36
N ILE A 290 2.48 22.20 -10.89
CA ILE A 290 2.35 22.47 -12.33
C ILE A 290 3.08 23.79 -12.53
N LYS A 291 4.36 23.73 -12.91
CA LYS A 291 5.00 24.90 -13.50
C LYS A 291 4.25 25.20 -14.79
N ASN A 292 3.52 26.33 -14.79
CA ASN A 292 2.98 26.94 -16.00
C ASN A 292 4.07 27.16 -17.04
#